data_7d9b09c81fad66211ef97cb3c9364bee
#
_entry.id   7d9b09c81fad66211ef97cb3c9364bee
#
_cell.length_a   1.000
_cell.length_b   1.000
_cell.length_c   1.000
_cell.angle_alpha   90.00
_cell.angle_beta   90.00
_cell.angle_gamma   90.00
#
_symmetry.space_group_name_H-M   'P 1'
#
loop_
_entity.id
_entity.type
_entity.pdbx_description
1 polymer ?
#
loop_
_entity_poly.entity_id
_entity_poly.type
_entity_poly.pdbx_seq_one_letter_code
_entity_poly.pdbx_strand_id
1 'polypeptide(L)'
;RSKMSPNKKFSIKDKIELSKILEKIEIKFDQRQTLDLLDDFHKKSRGHVIGVTGPPGVGKSSMINRLISNYRKNNFSVGVLAVDPSSRRSGGALLGDRTRFDIEPGDNKVFVRSMAAKDYLGGIAELTYPYMVVMRSIFDLVIIESVGVGQSEISIEDVTDTVIYCVQPGSGDVIQFMKSGIIEIPDIICVTKNDLEELSNNTVSDLLSSKSFFTNNLEWDIKITSVSANKNQGLNSL
;
A
#
# COMPACT_ATOMS: atom_id res chain seq x y z
N ARG A 1 -25.10 5.31 -18.76
CA ARG A 1 -23.86 6.09 -18.42
C ARG A 1 -24.06 6.69 -17.04
N SER A 2 -23.72 5.97 -15.98
CA SER A 2 -23.72 6.48 -14.62
C SER A 2 -22.44 7.31 -14.44
N LYS A 3 -22.57 8.63 -14.33
CA LYS A 3 -21.47 9.54 -14.01
C LYS A 3 -21.22 9.41 -12.51
N MET A 4 -20.10 8.81 -12.10
CA MET A 4 -19.61 8.93 -10.72
C MET A 4 -19.27 10.41 -10.46
N SER A 5 -20.05 11.06 -9.62
CA SER A 5 -19.83 12.44 -9.20
C SER A 5 -18.90 12.48 -7.98
N PRO A 6 -17.94 13.40 -7.88
CA PRO A 6 -16.95 13.43 -6.79
C PRO A 6 -17.53 13.63 -5.38
N ASN A 7 -18.81 13.98 -5.24
CA ASN A 7 -19.48 14.16 -3.95
C ASN A 7 -20.54 13.10 -3.62
N LYS A 8 -20.64 12.02 -4.39
CA LYS A 8 -21.62 10.98 -4.14
C LYS A 8 -21.12 10.02 -3.05
N LYS A 9 -21.93 9.78 -2.02
CA LYS A 9 -21.65 8.75 -1.02
C LYS A 9 -21.43 7.40 -1.72
N PHE A 10 -20.27 6.79 -1.53
CA PHE A 10 -19.93 5.50 -2.09
C PHE A 10 -20.84 4.43 -1.46
N SER A 11 -21.64 3.75 -2.26
CA SER A 11 -22.63 2.75 -1.83
C SER A 11 -22.15 1.33 -2.10
N ILE A 12 -22.86 0.32 -1.59
CA ILE A 12 -22.59 -1.09 -1.94
C ILE A 12 -22.70 -1.30 -3.46
N LYS A 13 -23.63 -0.61 -4.11
CA LYS A 13 -23.80 -0.66 -5.57
C LYS A 13 -22.56 -0.12 -6.29
N ASP A 14 -21.94 0.93 -5.76
CA ASP A 14 -20.72 1.52 -6.32
C ASP A 14 -19.52 0.57 -6.16
N LYS A 15 -19.42 -0.20 -5.05
CA LYS A 15 -18.40 -1.25 -4.87
C LYS A 15 -18.51 -2.37 -5.90
N ILE A 16 -19.73 -2.80 -6.21
CA ILE A 16 -19.99 -3.83 -7.24
C ILE A 16 -19.61 -3.28 -8.62
N GLU A 17 -19.95 -2.03 -8.91
CA GLU A 17 -19.59 -1.37 -10.16
C GLU A 17 -18.07 -1.24 -10.31
N LEU A 18 -17.38 -0.83 -9.24
CA LEU A 18 -15.91 -0.77 -9.20
C LEU A 18 -15.30 -2.14 -9.46
N SER A 19 -15.75 -3.19 -8.78
CA SER A 19 -15.25 -4.56 -9.02
C SER A 19 -15.40 -4.97 -10.49
N LYS A 20 -16.53 -4.67 -11.12
CA LYS A 20 -16.78 -4.95 -12.56
C LYS A 20 -15.83 -4.15 -13.47
N ILE A 21 -15.50 -2.90 -13.11
CA ILE A 21 -14.55 -2.09 -13.85
C ILE A 21 -13.16 -2.72 -13.78
N LEU A 22 -12.71 -3.10 -12.58
CA LEU A 22 -11.42 -3.75 -12.38
C LEU A 22 -11.34 -5.10 -13.13
N GLU A 23 -12.37 -5.93 -13.04
CA GLU A 23 -12.45 -7.19 -13.82
C GLU A 23 -12.40 -6.95 -15.34
N LYS A 24 -13.08 -5.91 -15.83
CA LYS A 24 -13.02 -5.55 -17.25
C LYS A 24 -11.62 -5.15 -17.68
N ILE A 25 -10.90 -4.42 -16.83
CA ILE A 25 -9.50 -4.05 -17.08
C ILE A 25 -8.62 -5.31 -17.13
N GLU A 26 -8.81 -6.24 -16.19
CA GLU A 26 -8.05 -7.50 -16.13
C GLU A 26 -8.21 -8.35 -17.40
N ILE A 27 -9.44 -8.44 -17.92
CA ILE A 27 -9.75 -9.28 -19.09
C ILE A 27 -9.33 -8.61 -20.41
N LYS A 28 -9.33 -7.27 -20.45
CA LYS A 28 -9.22 -6.49 -21.71
C LYS A 28 -8.15 -5.40 -21.63
N PHE A 29 -7.05 -5.67 -20.93
CA PHE A 29 -6.00 -4.70 -20.66
C PHE A 29 -5.46 -4.00 -21.93
N ASP A 30 -5.21 -4.76 -23.00
CA ASP A 30 -4.60 -4.25 -24.24
C ASP A 30 -5.58 -3.57 -25.21
N GLN A 31 -6.86 -3.49 -24.86
CA GLN A 31 -7.85 -2.91 -25.78
C GLN A 31 -7.87 -1.37 -25.64
N ARG A 32 -7.94 -0.69 -26.80
CA ARG A 32 -8.01 0.77 -26.86
C ARG A 32 -9.12 1.36 -25.99
N GLN A 33 -10.27 0.71 -25.91
CA GLN A 33 -11.38 1.14 -25.04
C GLN A 33 -11.01 1.13 -23.55
N THR A 34 -10.12 0.24 -23.13
CA THR A 34 -9.62 0.17 -21.76
C THR A 34 -8.64 1.30 -21.49
N LEU A 35 -7.76 1.60 -22.44
CA LEU A 35 -6.83 2.73 -22.35
C LEU A 35 -7.59 4.08 -22.27
N ASP A 36 -8.57 4.29 -23.15
CA ASP A 36 -9.43 5.49 -23.12
C ASP A 36 -10.16 5.63 -21.77
N LEU A 37 -10.61 4.51 -21.20
CA LEU A 37 -11.23 4.49 -19.87
C LEU A 37 -10.23 4.87 -18.77
N LEU A 38 -9.01 4.36 -18.80
CA LEU A 38 -7.95 4.69 -17.85
C LEU A 38 -7.54 6.15 -17.95
N ASP A 39 -7.44 6.71 -19.16
CA ASP A 39 -7.20 8.15 -19.36
C ASP A 39 -8.28 9.01 -18.71
N ASP A 40 -9.55 8.60 -18.83
CA ASP A 40 -10.67 9.31 -18.19
C ASP A 40 -10.60 9.26 -16.66
N PHE A 41 -10.14 8.14 -16.07
CA PHE A 41 -9.90 8.04 -14.63
C PHE A 41 -8.67 8.86 -14.23
N HIS A 42 -7.60 8.80 -14.98
CA HIS A 42 -6.37 9.57 -14.72
C HIS A 42 -6.64 11.08 -14.64
N LYS A 43 -7.40 11.63 -15.57
CA LYS A 43 -7.82 13.06 -15.56
C LYS A 43 -8.63 13.45 -14.31
N LYS A 44 -9.19 12.49 -13.59
CA LYS A 44 -9.98 12.70 -12.36
C LYS A 44 -9.22 12.31 -11.10
N SER A 45 -7.94 12.01 -11.23
CA SER A 45 -7.08 11.61 -10.10
C SER A 45 -7.02 12.68 -9.03
N ARG A 46 -7.27 12.29 -7.77
CA ARG A 46 -7.29 13.20 -6.62
C ARG A 46 -6.71 12.59 -5.36
N GLY A 47 -6.78 11.27 -5.23
CA GLY A 47 -6.32 10.55 -4.04
C GLY A 47 -4.80 10.51 -3.95
N HIS A 48 -4.28 10.47 -2.73
CA HIS A 48 -2.87 10.19 -2.45
C HIS A 48 -2.63 8.68 -2.42
N VAL A 49 -1.52 8.23 -2.97
CA VAL A 49 -1.18 6.80 -3.07
C VAL A 49 0.01 6.50 -2.17
N ILE A 50 -0.20 5.62 -1.20
CA ILE A 50 0.85 5.16 -0.27
C ILE A 50 1.22 3.72 -0.60
N GLY A 51 2.50 3.48 -0.86
CA GLY A 51 3.09 2.15 -0.94
C GLY A 51 3.56 1.67 0.43
N VAL A 52 3.18 0.47 0.82
CA VAL A 52 3.65 -0.17 2.07
C VAL A 52 4.38 -1.44 1.71
N THR A 53 5.67 -1.47 2.00
CA THR A 53 6.55 -2.61 1.70
C THR A 53 7.38 -3.02 2.91
N GLY A 54 8.17 -4.08 2.79
CA GLY A 54 9.01 -4.62 3.85
C GLY A 54 8.84 -6.13 4.02
N PRO A 55 9.70 -6.81 4.80
CA PRO A 55 9.73 -8.26 4.94
C PRO A 55 8.38 -8.89 5.36
N PRO A 56 8.14 -10.16 5.03
CA PRO A 56 6.99 -10.90 5.56
C PRO A 56 7.01 -10.91 7.10
N GLY A 57 5.82 -10.84 7.72
CA GLY A 57 5.69 -10.89 9.19
C GLY A 57 6.13 -9.63 9.95
N VAL A 58 6.59 -8.60 9.26
CA VAL A 58 7.00 -7.32 9.88
C VAL A 58 5.82 -6.55 10.51
N GLY A 59 4.58 -6.82 10.12
CA GLY A 59 3.39 -6.16 10.67
C GLY A 59 2.73 -5.14 9.73
N LYS A 60 3.00 -5.20 8.42
CA LYS A 60 2.40 -4.32 7.40
C LYS A 60 0.88 -4.29 7.48
N SER A 61 0.23 -5.44 7.38
CA SER A 61 -1.24 -5.53 7.37
C SER A 61 -1.86 -5.00 8.66
N SER A 62 -1.22 -5.21 9.83
CA SER A 62 -1.67 -4.64 11.11
C SER A 62 -1.57 -3.12 11.12
N MET A 63 -0.48 -2.56 10.57
CA MET A 63 -0.31 -1.12 10.43
C MET A 63 -1.34 -0.54 9.45
N ILE A 64 -1.55 -1.19 8.31
CA ILE A 64 -2.55 -0.77 7.31
C ILE A 64 -3.95 -0.74 7.93
N ASN A 65 -4.34 -1.76 8.72
CA ASN A 65 -5.61 -1.75 9.44
C ASN A 65 -5.78 -0.53 10.34
N ARG A 66 -4.73 -0.13 11.04
CA ARG A 66 -4.76 1.08 11.87
C ARG A 66 -4.82 2.36 11.05
N LEU A 67 -4.09 2.43 9.94
CA LEU A 67 -4.18 3.56 9.00
C LEU A 67 -5.60 3.70 8.46
N ILE A 68 -6.21 2.61 7.97
CA ILE A 68 -7.61 2.61 7.51
C ILE A 68 -8.50 3.19 8.60
N SER A 69 -8.43 2.66 9.84
CA SER A 69 -9.25 3.12 10.95
C SER A 69 -9.07 4.61 11.25
N ASN A 70 -7.83 5.12 11.22
CA ASN A 70 -7.53 6.53 11.48
C ASN A 70 -8.07 7.45 10.39
N TYR A 71 -7.87 7.11 9.12
CA TYR A 71 -8.41 7.88 8.00
C TYR A 71 -9.94 7.84 7.97
N ARG A 72 -10.54 6.69 8.31
CA ARG A 72 -12.00 6.54 8.40
C ARG A 72 -12.62 7.40 9.51
N LYS A 73 -11.96 7.52 10.67
CA LYS A 73 -12.38 8.44 11.74
C LYS A 73 -12.45 9.90 11.27
N ASN A 74 -11.55 10.29 10.38
CA ASN A 74 -11.53 11.60 9.75
C ASN A 74 -12.40 11.68 8.49
N ASN A 75 -13.26 10.69 8.27
CA ASN A 75 -14.23 10.62 7.17
C ASN A 75 -13.65 10.46 5.75
N PHE A 76 -12.34 10.22 5.61
CA PHE A 76 -11.71 9.92 4.32
C PHE A 76 -12.15 8.55 3.79
N SER A 77 -12.26 8.43 2.47
CA SER A 77 -12.46 7.15 1.79
C SER A 77 -11.11 6.48 1.49
N VAL A 78 -11.04 5.16 1.68
CA VAL A 78 -9.77 4.41 1.56
C VAL A 78 -9.93 3.22 0.62
N GLY A 79 -9.07 3.16 -0.39
CA GLY A 79 -8.89 1.99 -1.25
C GLY A 79 -7.63 1.23 -0.88
N VAL A 80 -7.65 -0.10 -0.90
CA VAL A 80 -6.48 -0.93 -0.65
C VAL A 80 -6.28 -1.91 -1.80
N LEU A 81 -5.06 -1.94 -2.34
CA LEU A 81 -4.59 -2.96 -3.27
C LEU A 81 -3.56 -3.82 -2.55
N ALA A 82 -3.90 -5.07 -2.26
CA ALA A 82 -3.00 -6.01 -1.61
C ALA A 82 -2.42 -6.97 -2.64
N VAL A 83 -1.13 -6.87 -2.89
CA VAL A 83 -0.44 -7.79 -3.80
C VAL A 83 0.04 -9.01 -3.02
N ASP A 84 -0.52 -10.19 -3.31
CA ASP A 84 -0.20 -11.45 -2.61
C ASP A 84 0.54 -12.42 -3.54
N PRO A 85 1.77 -12.84 -3.17
CA PRO A 85 2.51 -13.81 -3.96
C PRO A 85 1.93 -15.23 -3.85
N SER A 86 1.17 -15.52 -2.79
CA SER A 86 0.68 -16.87 -2.51
C SER A 86 -0.61 -17.23 -3.25
N SER A 87 -1.29 -16.28 -3.88
CA SER A 87 -2.60 -16.50 -4.52
C SER A 87 -2.53 -17.20 -5.89
N ARG A 88 -1.40 -17.83 -6.24
CA ARG A 88 -1.23 -18.64 -7.47
C ARG A 88 -2.31 -19.71 -7.67
N ARG A 89 -3.00 -20.15 -6.61
CA ARG A 89 -3.96 -21.27 -6.65
C ARG A 89 -5.43 -20.91 -6.59
N SER A 90 -5.80 -19.66 -6.23
CA SER A 90 -7.20 -19.33 -5.93
C SER A 90 -7.88 -18.36 -6.90
N GLY A 91 -7.25 -18.00 -8.01
CA GLY A 91 -7.90 -17.20 -9.06
C GLY A 91 -8.49 -15.86 -8.58
N GLY A 92 -7.82 -15.17 -7.65
CA GLY A 92 -8.27 -13.85 -7.20
C GLY A 92 -9.57 -13.89 -6.40
N ALA A 93 -9.70 -14.81 -5.45
CA ALA A 93 -10.95 -15.01 -4.72
C ALA A 93 -11.31 -13.81 -3.85
N LEU A 94 -12.45 -13.22 -4.15
CA LEU A 94 -13.20 -12.20 -3.38
C LEU A 94 -13.35 -12.50 -1.87
N LEU A 95 -13.13 -13.75 -1.45
CA LEU A 95 -13.26 -14.20 -0.05
C LEU A 95 -12.00 -13.95 0.79
N GLY A 96 -10.79 -13.99 0.19
CA GLY A 96 -9.53 -13.72 0.90
C GLY A 96 -9.37 -12.26 1.31
N ASP A 97 -9.97 -11.34 0.58
CA ASP A 97 -9.85 -9.89 0.77
C ASP A 97 -10.46 -9.41 2.09
N ARG A 98 -11.55 -10.03 2.51
CA ARG A 98 -12.27 -9.63 3.72
C ARG A 98 -11.68 -10.17 5.03
N THR A 99 -10.87 -11.22 4.96
CA THR A 99 -10.28 -11.84 6.14
C THR A 99 -8.92 -11.24 6.53
N ARG A 100 -8.26 -10.55 5.58
CA ARG A 100 -6.93 -9.98 5.80
C ARG A 100 -6.97 -8.63 6.50
N PHE A 101 -8.00 -7.84 6.23
CA PHE A 101 -8.17 -6.50 6.79
C PHE A 101 -9.43 -6.42 7.64
N ASP A 102 -9.28 -5.77 8.80
CA ASP A 102 -10.36 -5.58 9.78
C ASP A 102 -11.26 -4.39 9.35
N ILE A 103 -12.19 -4.69 8.42
CA ILE A 103 -13.09 -3.69 7.86
C ILE A 103 -14.46 -3.88 8.49
N GLU A 104 -15.02 -2.81 9.05
CA GLU A 104 -16.37 -2.82 9.60
C GLU A 104 -17.40 -3.23 8.53
N PRO A 105 -18.24 -4.25 8.82
CA PRO A 105 -19.32 -4.63 7.92
C PRO A 105 -20.24 -3.43 7.67
N GLY A 106 -20.39 -3.04 6.39
CA GLY A 106 -21.24 -1.90 6.02
C GLY A 106 -20.49 -0.57 5.84
N ASP A 107 -19.21 -0.47 6.14
CA ASP A 107 -18.43 0.71 5.78
C ASP A 107 -18.27 0.80 4.25
N ASN A 108 -19.08 1.67 3.66
CA ASN A 108 -19.12 1.85 2.22
C ASN A 108 -17.94 2.70 1.67
N LYS A 109 -17.15 3.31 2.54
CA LYS A 109 -16.01 4.16 2.14
C LYS A 109 -14.66 3.43 2.17
N VAL A 110 -14.64 2.13 2.44
CA VAL A 110 -13.46 1.27 2.32
C VAL A 110 -13.69 0.24 1.23
N PHE A 111 -12.71 0.06 0.36
CA PHE A 111 -12.67 -0.97 -0.67
C PHE A 111 -11.32 -1.66 -0.67
N VAL A 112 -11.30 -2.99 -0.67
CA VAL A 112 -10.08 -3.80 -0.73
C VAL A 112 -10.14 -4.71 -1.94
N ARG A 113 -9.04 -4.79 -2.67
CA ARG A 113 -8.82 -5.74 -3.76
C ARG A 113 -7.49 -6.45 -3.54
N SER A 114 -7.51 -7.76 -3.38
CA SER A 114 -6.31 -8.58 -3.47
C SER A 114 -5.99 -8.90 -4.92
N MET A 115 -4.70 -8.92 -5.21
CA MET A 115 -4.16 -9.20 -6.54
C MET A 115 -3.15 -10.33 -6.42
N ALA A 116 -3.23 -11.30 -7.32
CA ALA A 116 -2.21 -12.32 -7.45
C ALA A 116 -0.96 -11.71 -8.08
N ALA A 117 0.19 -11.88 -7.46
CA ALA A 117 1.46 -11.68 -8.15
C ALA A 117 1.59 -12.82 -9.19
N LYS A 118 1.20 -12.54 -10.44
CA LYS A 118 1.48 -13.44 -11.56
C LYS A 118 2.99 -13.48 -11.78
N ASP A 119 3.52 -14.57 -12.26
CA ASP A 119 4.90 -15.04 -12.48
C ASP A 119 5.99 -14.03 -12.91
N TYR A 120 5.80 -12.75 -12.68
CA TYR A 120 6.79 -11.72 -12.93
C TYR A 120 7.76 -11.59 -11.74
N LEU A 121 9.04 -11.60 -12.05
CA LEU A 121 10.17 -11.46 -11.11
C LEU A 121 10.18 -10.11 -10.35
N GLY A 122 9.15 -9.29 -10.49
CA GLY A 122 9.07 -7.92 -9.98
C GLY A 122 8.03 -7.64 -8.87
N GLY A 123 7.34 -8.62 -8.32
CA GLY A 123 6.51 -8.50 -7.08
C GLY A 123 5.30 -7.56 -7.08
N ILE A 124 5.17 -6.65 -8.04
CA ILE A 124 3.98 -5.84 -8.30
C ILE A 124 3.31 -6.42 -9.54
N ALA A 125 2.03 -6.79 -9.40
CA ALA A 125 1.27 -7.30 -10.52
C ALA A 125 1.14 -6.22 -11.61
N GLU A 126 1.26 -6.63 -12.89
CA GLU A 126 1.11 -5.76 -14.06
C GLU A 126 -0.16 -4.88 -14.01
N LEU A 127 -1.20 -5.37 -13.36
CA LEU A 127 -2.46 -4.68 -13.17
C LEU A 127 -2.46 -3.65 -12.03
N THR A 128 -1.39 -3.55 -11.24
CA THR A 128 -1.35 -2.61 -10.10
C THR A 128 -1.48 -1.16 -10.57
N TYR A 129 -0.75 -0.78 -11.61
CA TYR A 129 -0.81 0.58 -12.16
C TYR A 129 -2.24 0.94 -12.66
N PRO A 130 -2.87 0.18 -13.57
CA PRO A 130 -4.22 0.51 -14.02
C PRO A 130 -5.26 0.47 -12.90
N TYR A 131 -5.13 -0.43 -11.92
CA TYR A 131 -6.01 -0.45 -10.75
C TYR A 131 -5.80 0.76 -9.86
N MET A 132 -4.54 1.16 -9.63
CA MET A 132 -4.20 2.38 -8.89
C MET A 132 -4.82 3.61 -9.54
N VAL A 133 -4.73 3.76 -10.87
CA VAL A 133 -5.32 4.89 -11.61
C VAL A 133 -6.83 4.99 -11.36
N VAL A 134 -7.56 3.87 -11.43
CA VAL A 134 -9.00 3.83 -11.15
C VAL A 134 -9.26 4.18 -9.68
N MET A 135 -8.57 3.53 -8.75
CA MET A 135 -8.77 3.72 -7.31
C MET A 135 -8.48 5.16 -6.87
N ARG A 136 -7.37 5.74 -7.37
CA ARG A 136 -6.96 7.12 -7.08
C ARG A 136 -7.98 8.16 -7.53
N SER A 137 -8.78 7.88 -8.54
CA SER A 137 -9.85 8.77 -8.99
C SER A 137 -11.09 8.75 -8.09
N ILE A 138 -11.23 7.71 -7.26
CA ILE A 138 -12.43 7.42 -6.46
C ILE A 138 -12.19 7.68 -4.97
N PHE A 139 -11.06 7.23 -4.45
CA PHE A 139 -10.72 7.28 -3.03
C PHE A 139 -9.83 8.48 -2.70
N ASP A 140 -9.95 8.98 -1.47
CA ASP A 140 -9.10 10.06 -0.97
C ASP A 140 -7.69 9.53 -0.64
N LEU A 141 -7.59 8.26 -0.24
CA LEU A 141 -6.35 7.54 0.01
C LEU A 141 -6.39 6.18 -0.68
N VAL A 142 -5.30 5.82 -1.35
CA VAL A 142 -5.05 4.47 -1.86
C VAL A 142 -3.82 3.90 -1.18
N ILE A 143 -3.93 2.69 -0.62
CA ILE A 143 -2.81 1.97 -0.02
C ILE A 143 -2.48 0.77 -0.91
N ILE A 144 -1.23 0.66 -1.33
CA ILE A 144 -0.71 -0.50 -2.07
C ILE A 144 0.20 -1.27 -1.14
N GLU A 145 -0.19 -2.49 -0.75
CA GLU A 145 0.64 -3.39 0.03
C GLU A 145 1.41 -4.34 -0.88
N SER A 146 2.73 -4.29 -0.83
CA SER A 146 3.60 -5.25 -1.53
C SER A 146 4.16 -6.30 -0.58
N VAL A 147 4.72 -7.36 -1.15
CA VAL A 147 5.20 -8.52 -0.38
C VAL A 147 6.57 -8.33 0.23
N GLY A 148 7.33 -7.35 -0.22
CA GLY A 148 8.65 -7.05 0.32
C GLY A 148 9.69 -8.15 0.08
N VAL A 149 9.77 -8.68 -1.14
CA VAL A 149 10.76 -9.69 -1.53
C VAL A 149 11.68 -9.15 -2.63
N GLY A 150 12.69 -8.36 -2.23
CA GLY A 150 13.76 -7.94 -3.13
C GLY A 150 13.31 -6.99 -4.25
N GLN A 151 13.49 -7.36 -5.51
CA GLN A 151 13.22 -6.49 -6.69
C GLN A 151 11.77 -5.96 -6.80
N SER A 152 10.83 -6.51 -6.05
CA SER A 152 9.46 -6.01 -6.00
C SER A 152 9.32 -4.64 -5.34
N GLU A 153 10.32 -4.25 -4.57
CA GLU A 153 10.32 -2.98 -3.85
C GLU A 153 10.64 -1.82 -4.78
N ILE A 154 11.49 -2.04 -5.78
CA ILE A 154 11.86 -1.03 -6.79
C ILE A 154 10.64 -0.59 -7.59
N SER A 155 9.70 -1.49 -7.86
CA SER A 155 8.53 -1.16 -8.67
C SER A 155 7.41 -0.46 -7.91
N ILE A 156 7.46 -0.37 -6.56
CA ILE A 156 6.40 0.28 -5.77
C ILE A 156 6.47 1.80 -5.89
N GLU A 157 7.67 2.37 -6.03
CA GLU A 157 7.86 3.81 -6.23
C GLU A 157 7.23 4.32 -7.51
N ASP A 158 7.23 3.50 -8.58
CA ASP A 158 6.66 3.86 -9.88
C ASP A 158 5.13 4.06 -9.84
N VAL A 159 4.47 3.53 -8.82
CA VAL A 159 3.00 3.52 -8.72
C VAL A 159 2.46 4.22 -7.47
N THR A 160 3.32 4.88 -6.69
CA THR A 160 2.94 5.52 -5.43
C THR A 160 3.47 6.95 -5.33
N ASP A 161 2.81 7.76 -4.49
CA ASP A 161 3.26 9.12 -4.18
C ASP A 161 4.16 9.15 -2.93
N THR A 162 4.05 8.12 -2.07
CA THR A 162 4.84 7.98 -0.84
C THR A 162 5.09 6.50 -0.56
N VAL A 163 6.34 6.13 -0.29
CA VAL A 163 6.73 4.76 0.06
C VAL A 163 7.07 4.65 1.54
N ILE A 164 6.39 3.75 2.25
CA ILE A 164 6.68 3.37 3.63
C ILE A 164 7.34 1.99 3.63
N TYR A 165 8.60 1.94 4.05
CA TYR A 165 9.30 0.68 4.27
C TYR A 165 9.19 0.26 5.73
N CYS A 166 8.62 -0.90 5.99
CA CYS A 166 8.42 -1.44 7.33
C CYS A 166 9.58 -2.34 7.74
N VAL A 167 10.12 -2.10 8.92
CA VAL A 167 11.12 -2.94 9.57
C VAL A 167 10.63 -3.36 10.96
N GLN A 168 11.04 -4.52 11.45
CA GLN A 168 10.73 -4.93 12.82
C GLN A 168 11.93 -4.75 13.73
N PRO A 169 11.70 -4.49 15.05
CA PRO A 169 12.77 -4.35 16.02
C PRO A 169 13.63 -5.61 16.13
N GLY A 170 14.94 -5.43 16.27
CA GLY A 170 15.90 -6.51 16.54
C GLY A 170 16.15 -7.46 15.36
N SER A 171 15.63 -7.16 14.18
CA SER A 171 15.96 -7.95 12.99
C SER A 171 17.27 -7.44 12.37
N GLY A 172 18.17 -8.38 12.08
CA GLY A 172 19.39 -8.07 11.29
C GLY A 172 19.09 -7.59 9.86
N ASP A 173 17.82 -7.67 9.45
CA ASP A 173 17.34 -7.25 8.13
C ASP A 173 17.58 -5.76 7.85
N VAL A 174 17.63 -4.91 8.90
CA VAL A 174 17.93 -3.48 8.76
C VAL A 174 19.30 -3.27 8.13
N ILE A 175 20.30 -4.04 8.55
CA ILE A 175 21.68 -3.94 8.01
C ILE A 175 21.75 -4.52 6.59
N GLN A 176 21.02 -5.59 6.31
CA GLN A 176 20.93 -6.17 4.97
C GLN A 176 20.20 -5.24 4.01
N PHE A 177 19.11 -4.63 4.45
CA PHE A 177 18.38 -3.60 3.75
C PHE A 177 19.30 -2.42 3.37
N MET A 178 20.10 -1.93 4.29
CA MET A 178 21.05 -0.86 4.03
C MET A 178 22.10 -1.23 2.98
N LYS A 179 22.48 -2.50 2.88
CA LYS A 179 23.48 -2.98 1.92
C LYS A 179 22.92 -3.30 0.54
N SER A 180 21.60 -3.45 0.40
CA SER A 180 20.96 -3.93 -0.85
C SER A 180 20.61 -2.82 -1.86
N GLY A 181 20.86 -1.54 -1.53
CA GLY A 181 20.49 -0.40 -2.39
C GLY A 181 18.98 -0.06 -2.36
N ILE A 182 18.16 -0.86 -1.67
CA ILE A 182 16.71 -0.62 -1.54
C ILE A 182 16.42 0.64 -0.69
N ILE A 183 17.41 1.14 0.00
CA ILE A 183 17.30 2.28 0.92
C ILE A 183 17.01 3.61 0.20
N GLU A 184 17.24 3.69 -1.10
CA GLU A 184 17.00 4.89 -1.90
C GLU A 184 15.51 5.06 -2.25
N ILE A 185 14.68 4.02 -2.02
CA ILE A 185 13.29 3.97 -2.42
C ILE A 185 12.32 4.60 -1.40
N PRO A 186 12.44 4.35 -0.07
CA PRO A 186 11.43 4.81 0.87
C PRO A 186 11.54 6.30 1.22
N ASP A 187 10.39 6.95 1.28
CA ASP A 187 10.24 8.27 1.89
C ASP A 187 10.22 8.17 3.42
N ILE A 188 9.70 7.05 3.93
CA ILE A 188 9.54 6.80 5.37
C ILE A 188 10.03 5.39 5.70
N ILE A 189 10.93 5.26 6.67
CA ILE A 189 11.25 3.99 7.31
C ILE A 189 10.44 3.89 8.60
N CYS A 190 9.61 2.87 8.69
CA CYS A 190 8.70 2.66 9.81
C CYS A 190 9.11 1.44 10.63
N VAL A 191 9.60 1.66 11.84
CA VAL A 191 9.87 0.59 12.81
C VAL A 191 8.53 0.17 13.41
N THR A 192 8.07 -1.03 13.08
CA THR A 192 6.81 -1.60 13.59
C THR A 192 7.00 -2.23 14.97
N LYS A 193 5.91 -2.72 15.58
CA LYS A 193 5.96 -3.42 16.88
C LYS A 193 6.67 -2.60 17.99
N ASN A 194 6.44 -1.28 18.02
CA ASN A 194 7.01 -0.38 19.02
C ASN A 194 6.54 -0.67 20.46
N ASP A 195 5.67 -1.65 20.66
CA ASP A 195 5.37 -2.25 21.95
C ASP A 195 6.57 -3.00 22.56
N LEU A 196 7.56 -3.38 21.76
CA LEU A 196 8.88 -3.88 22.15
C LEU A 196 9.86 -2.68 22.30
N GLU A 197 9.60 -1.82 23.28
CA GLU A 197 10.18 -0.48 23.41
C GLU A 197 11.71 -0.45 23.31
N GLU A 198 12.42 -1.29 24.07
CA GLU A 198 13.88 -1.32 24.08
C GLU A 198 14.46 -1.70 22.72
N LEU A 199 13.95 -2.78 22.12
CA LEU A 199 14.40 -3.24 20.79
C LEU A 199 14.06 -2.21 19.70
N SER A 200 12.89 -1.57 19.81
CA SER A 200 12.48 -0.54 18.86
C SER A 200 13.37 0.69 18.92
N ASN A 201 13.68 1.18 20.13
CA ASN A 201 14.56 2.32 20.33
C ASN A 201 15.97 2.05 19.83
N ASN A 202 16.50 0.85 20.06
CA ASN A 202 17.81 0.45 19.53
C ASN A 202 17.79 0.44 17.98
N THR A 203 16.76 -0.15 17.37
CA THR A 203 16.62 -0.17 15.92
C THR A 203 16.48 1.23 15.32
N VAL A 204 15.73 2.12 15.93
CA VAL A 204 15.64 3.53 15.51
C VAL A 204 16.98 4.24 15.63
N SER A 205 17.72 4.01 16.71
CA SER A 205 19.07 4.58 16.93
C SER A 205 20.06 4.11 15.88
N ASP A 206 20.04 2.81 15.54
CA ASP A 206 20.90 2.23 14.51
C ASP A 206 20.59 2.82 13.12
N LEU A 207 19.30 2.96 12.78
CA LEU A 207 18.85 3.60 11.54
C LEU A 207 19.29 5.06 11.47
N LEU A 208 19.11 5.84 12.54
CA LEU A 208 19.52 7.24 12.60
C LEU A 208 21.03 7.40 12.47
N SER A 209 21.82 6.55 13.15
CA SER A 209 23.26 6.57 13.09
C SER A 209 23.79 6.22 11.68
N SER A 210 23.07 5.37 10.97
CA SER A 210 23.43 4.93 9.62
C SER A 210 22.90 5.87 8.53
N LYS A 211 21.97 6.76 8.86
CA LYS A 211 21.28 7.64 7.91
C LYS A 211 22.25 8.45 7.04
N SER A 212 23.34 8.97 7.60
CA SER A 212 24.34 9.75 6.88
C SER A 212 25.02 8.98 5.75
N PHE A 213 25.06 7.65 5.81
CA PHE A 213 25.70 6.84 4.76
C PHE A 213 24.87 6.71 3.50
N PHE A 214 23.53 6.91 3.58
CA PHE A 214 22.63 6.72 2.44
C PHE A 214 21.88 7.98 2.00
N THR A 215 21.91 9.07 2.79
CA THR A 215 21.19 10.31 2.40
C THR A 215 22.07 11.32 1.66
N ASN A 216 23.37 11.08 1.54
CA ASN A 216 24.31 12.06 0.96
C ASN A 216 24.01 12.41 -0.53
N ASN A 217 23.23 11.61 -1.24
CA ASN A 217 22.88 11.80 -2.64
C ASN A 217 21.38 11.98 -2.90
N LEU A 218 20.54 11.97 -1.86
CA LEU A 218 19.10 12.07 -2.01
C LEU A 218 18.63 13.53 -1.87
N GLU A 219 17.73 13.97 -2.74
CA GLU A 219 17.05 15.27 -2.64
C GLU A 219 16.04 15.31 -1.48
N TRP A 220 15.65 14.15 -0.97
CA TRP A 220 14.65 13.97 0.10
C TRP A 220 15.28 13.41 1.37
N ASP A 221 14.91 13.97 2.51
CA ASP A 221 15.34 13.49 3.83
C ASP A 221 14.41 12.37 4.32
N ILE A 222 14.89 11.11 4.27
CA ILE A 222 14.13 9.94 4.70
C ILE A 222 13.69 10.09 6.16
N LYS A 223 12.39 10.02 6.41
CA LYS A 223 11.83 10.09 7.76
C LYS A 223 11.89 8.72 8.43
N ILE A 224 12.44 8.67 9.64
CA ILE A 224 12.45 7.47 10.47
C ILE A 224 11.41 7.64 11.59
N THR A 225 10.50 6.70 11.72
CA THR A 225 9.45 6.73 12.75
C THR A 225 9.18 5.33 13.30
N SER A 226 8.54 5.24 14.44
CA SER A 226 8.14 3.96 15.04
C SER A 226 6.64 3.93 15.33
N VAL A 227 6.02 2.76 15.13
CA VAL A 227 4.59 2.54 15.35
C VAL A 227 4.31 1.25 16.10
N SER A 228 3.29 1.27 16.95
CA SER A 228 2.67 0.07 17.49
C SER A 228 1.21 -0.01 17.03
N ALA A 229 0.90 -0.97 16.18
CA ALA A 229 -0.47 -1.25 15.78
C ALA A 229 -1.30 -1.76 16.98
N ASN A 230 -0.69 -2.52 17.89
CA ASN A 230 -1.36 -3.06 19.06
C ASN A 230 -1.75 -1.95 20.05
N LYS A 231 -0.83 -1.03 20.34
CA LYS A 231 -1.07 0.09 21.27
C LYS A 231 -1.69 1.31 20.58
N ASN A 232 -1.89 1.28 19.26
CA ASN A 232 -2.36 2.42 18.44
C ASN A 232 -1.49 3.68 18.64
N GLN A 233 -0.17 3.52 18.67
CA GLN A 233 0.80 4.58 18.91
C GLN A 233 1.65 4.87 17.65
N GLY A 234 2.09 6.12 17.50
CA GLY A 234 2.99 6.55 16.43
C GLY A 234 2.35 6.76 15.05
N LEU A 235 1.10 6.35 14.86
CA LEU A 235 0.43 6.41 13.56
C LEU A 235 0.12 7.83 13.06
N ASN A 236 0.02 8.81 13.95
CA ASN A 236 -0.19 10.21 13.59
C ASN A 236 1.09 10.89 13.06
N SER A 237 2.23 10.22 13.18
CA SER A 237 3.51 10.71 12.68
C SER A 237 3.86 10.14 11.29
N LEU A 238 3.08 9.16 10.81
CA LEU A 238 3.08 8.70 9.44
C LEU A 238 2.26 9.65 8.55
#